data_7a6f1ab7f6459bcf4bb52d0c24ae7794
#
_entry.id   7a6f1ab7f6459bcf4bb52d0c24ae7794
#
_cell.length_a   1.000
_cell.length_b   1.000
_cell.length_c   1.000
_cell.angle_alpha   90.00
_cell.angle_beta   90.00
_cell.angle_gamma   90.00
#
_symmetry.space_group_name_H-M   'P 1'
#
loop_
_entity.id
_entity.type
_entity.pdbx_description
1 polymer ?
#
loop_
_entity_poly.entity_id
_entity_poly.type
_entity_poly.pdbx_seq_one_letter_code
_entity_poly.pdbx_strand_id
1 'polypeptide(L)'
;CQKYVMETNHIYDSAVGVINTDLWDSLSEDDQQVLRDAQKAMADWTYNSQKENQEEYRQTCIDNGMTIITEEDGLDIDAFKAKTDELKSEKYGKYQEYLDRLDEYLGY
;
A
#
# COMPACT_ATOMS: atom_id res chain seq x y z
N CYS A 1 9.89 3.25 -23.01
CA CYS A 1 9.39 4.37 -22.20
C CYS A 1 7.90 4.52 -22.44
N GLN A 2 7.13 4.71 -21.39
CA GLN A 2 5.68 4.88 -21.46
C GLN A 2 5.36 6.37 -21.64
N LYS A 3 4.27 6.67 -22.36
CA LYS A 3 3.83 8.05 -22.56
C LYS A 3 2.78 8.49 -21.53
N TYR A 4 2.07 7.53 -20.95
CA TYR A 4 0.93 7.78 -20.07
C TYR A 4 1.08 7.03 -18.77
N VAL A 5 0.69 7.68 -17.67
CA VAL A 5 0.50 7.10 -16.35
C VAL A 5 -0.96 7.32 -15.96
N MET A 6 -1.67 6.26 -15.60
CA MET A 6 -3.04 6.33 -15.10
C MET A 6 -3.01 6.10 -13.59
N GLU A 7 -3.42 7.09 -12.82
CA GLU A 7 -3.44 7.04 -11.36
C GLU A 7 -4.66 6.26 -10.84
N THR A 8 -4.65 4.96 -11.07
CA THR A 8 -5.74 4.07 -10.64
C THR A 8 -5.71 3.75 -9.14
N ASN A 9 -4.58 3.99 -8.48
CA ASN A 9 -4.38 3.73 -7.04
C ASN A 9 -4.88 2.33 -6.57
N HIS A 10 -4.72 1.32 -7.41
CA HIS A 10 -5.29 -0.01 -7.20
C HIS A 10 -4.39 -0.97 -6.41
N ILE A 11 -3.16 -0.58 -6.12
CA ILE A 11 -2.20 -1.39 -5.36
C ILE A 11 -1.84 -0.65 -4.08
N TYR A 12 -2.17 -1.28 -2.95
CA TYR A 12 -1.66 -0.90 -1.63
C TYR A 12 -0.71 -2.00 -1.19
N ASP A 13 0.57 -1.69 -1.17
CA ASP A 13 1.59 -2.64 -0.73
C ASP A 13 1.96 -2.39 0.72
N SER A 14 2.10 -3.47 1.47
CA SER A 14 2.54 -3.43 2.86
C SER A 14 3.63 -4.46 3.09
N ALA A 15 4.68 -4.08 3.80
CA ALA A 15 5.74 -4.98 4.21
C ALA A 15 5.64 -5.24 5.72
N VAL A 16 5.82 -6.49 6.10
CA VAL A 16 5.88 -6.90 7.51
C VAL A 16 7.27 -7.43 7.85
N GLY A 17 7.79 -6.99 8.98
CA GLY A 17 9.01 -7.58 9.54
C GLY A 17 8.67 -8.90 10.23
N VAL A 18 9.39 -9.95 9.90
CA VAL A 18 9.26 -11.26 10.56
C VAL A 18 10.60 -11.72 11.10
N ILE A 19 10.56 -12.42 12.22
CA ILE A 19 11.74 -13.03 12.85
C ILE A 19 11.41 -14.47 13.25
N ASN A 20 12.36 -15.36 13.20
CA ASN A 20 12.19 -16.71 13.72
C ASN A 20 11.95 -16.68 15.22
N THR A 21 10.97 -17.47 15.71
CA THR A 21 10.55 -17.47 17.11
C THR A 21 11.67 -17.91 18.04
N ASP A 22 12.42 -18.98 17.70
CA ASP A 22 13.50 -19.48 18.53
C ASP A 22 14.63 -18.43 18.66
N LEU A 23 14.92 -17.72 17.56
CA LEU A 23 15.86 -16.60 17.60
C LEU A 23 15.35 -15.47 18.49
N TRP A 24 14.09 -15.09 18.35
CA TRP A 24 13.47 -14.05 19.18
C TRP A 24 13.54 -14.37 20.66
N ASP A 25 13.20 -15.60 21.02
CA ASP A 25 13.20 -16.07 22.41
C ASP A 25 14.63 -16.21 23.00
N SER A 26 15.64 -16.31 22.14
CA SER A 26 17.05 -16.33 22.57
C SER A 26 17.66 -14.95 22.83
N LEU A 27 16.97 -13.88 22.39
CA LEU A 27 17.44 -12.51 22.60
C LEU A 27 17.09 -12.01 24.01
N SER A 28 17.95 -11.12 24.53
CA SER A 28 17.61 -10.37 25.73
C SER A 28 16.39 -9.44 25.51
N GLU A 29 15.71 -9.06 26.59
CA GLU A 29 14.62 -8.09 26.51
C GLU A 29 15.07 -6.75 25.89
N ASP A 30 16.29 -6.32 26.21
CA ASP A 30 16.89 -5.10 25.65
C ASP A 30 17.11 -5.23 24.14
N ASP A 31 17.64 -6.36 23.66
CA ASP A 31 17.85 -6.60 22.23
C ASP A 31 16.50 -6.69 21.48
N GLN A 32 15.52 -7.37 22.07
CA GLN A 32 14.16 -7.40 21.52
C GLN A 32 13.55 -5.99 21.42
N GLN A 33 13.79 -5.13 22.43
CA GLN A 33 13.31 -3.75 22.40
C GLN A 33 14.00 -2.94 21.30
N VAL A 34 15.31 -3.08 21.13
CA VAL A 34 16.07 -2.45 20.05
C VAL A 34 15.49 -2.81 18.67
N LEU A 35 15.17 -4.09 18.46
CA LEU A 35 14.55 -4.55 17.20
C LEU A 35 13.17 -3.96 16.98
N ARG A 36 12.31 -3.88 18.01
CA ARG A 36 11.00 -3.22 17.91
C ARG A 36 11.12 -1.74 17.55
N ASP A 37 12.04 -1.04 18.21
CA ASP A 37 12.25 0.38 17.98
C ASP A 37 12.81 0.64 16.57
N ALA A 38 13.75 -0.20 16.11
CA ALA A 38 14.28 -0.12 14.75
C ALA A 38 13.19 -0.38 13.69
N GLN A 39 12.34 -1.38 13.90
CA GLN A 39 11.21 -1.67 12.99
C GLN A 39 10.24 -0.49 12.94
N LYS A 40 9.90 0.09 14.09
CA LYS A 40 9.04 1.27 14.14
C LYS A 40 9.66 2.46 13.42
N ALA A 41 10.93 2.76 13.70
CA ALA A 41 11.63 3.87 13.05
C ALA A 41 11.69 3.69 11.53
N MET A 42 11.93 2.46 11.05
CA MET A 42 11.93 2.13 9.62
C MET A 42 10.55 2.34 9.01
N ALA A 43 9.47 1.89 9.67
CA ALA A 43 8.11 2.05 9.18
C ALA A 43 7.73 3.53 9.08
N ASP A 44 8.01 4.31 10.12
CA ASP A 44 7.74 5.75 10.16
C ASP A 44 8.53 6.50 9.06
N TRP A 45 9.80 6.16 8.88
CA TRP A 45 10.64 6.73 7.83
C TRP A 45 10.14 6.41 6.43
N THR A 46 9.81 5.13 6.17
CA THR A 46 9.32 4.68 4.86
C THR A 46 8.02 5.39 4.50
N TYR A 47 7.06 5.45 5.43
CA TYR A 47 5.79 6.13 5.21
C TYR A 47 5.98 7.63 4.88
N ASN A 48 6.76 8.34 5.70
CA ASN A 48 7.00 9.76 5.51
C ASN A 48 7.78 10.04 4.22
N SER A 49 8.83 9.26 3.95
CA SER A 49 9.63 9.40 2.73
C SER A 49 8.80 9.18 1.45
N GLN A 50 7.94 8.16 1.43
CA GLN A 50 7.04 7.95 0.29
C GLN A 50 6.08 9.12 0.10
N LYS A 51 5.47 9.59 1.18
CA LYS A 51 4.53 10.71 1.14
C LYS A 51 5.18 12.01 0.65
N GLU A 52 6.39 12.30 1.13
CA GLU A 52 7.14 13.51 0.76
C GLU A 52 7.61 13.48 -0.70
N ASN A 53 8.05 12.31 -1.18
CA ASN A 53 8.64 12.19 -2.51
C ASN A 53 7.61 11.90 -3.62
N GLN A 54 6.37 11.57 -3.29
CA GLN A 54 5.35 11.20 -4.28
C GLN A 54 5.14 12.31 -5.32
N GLU A 55 5.02 13.55 -4.87
CA GLU A 55 4.80 14.69 -5.77
C GLU A 55 6.05 15.00 -6.63
N GLU A 56 7.24 14.87 -6.06
CA GLU A 56 8.51 15.03 -6.80
C GLU A 56 8.63 13.97 -7.91
N TYR A 57 8.27 12.71 -7.62
CA TYR A 57 8.29 11.65 -8.64
C TYR A 57 7.25 11.88 -9.73
N ARG A 58 6.07 12.35 -9.34
CA ARG A 58 5.01 12.73 -10.27
C ARG A 58 5.48 13.85 -11.20
N GLN A 59 6.05 14.90 -10.66
CA GLN A 59 6.61 16.02 -11.44
C GLN A 59 7.74 15.56 -12.36
N THR A 60 8.62 14.68 -11.88
CA THR A 60 9.68 14.08 -12.70
C THR A 60 9.13 13.34 -13.92
N CYS A 61 8.03 12.63 -13.77
CA CYS A 61 7.34 11.97 -14.89
C CYS A 61 6.86 13.01 -15.93
N ILE A 62 6.24 14.09 -15.47
CA ILE A 62 5.73 15.17 -16.31
C ILE A 62 6.87 15.85 -17.06
N ASP A 63 7.95 16.21 -16.38
CA ASP A 63 9.11 16.88 -16.94
C ASP A 63 9.81 16.02 -18.01
N ASN A 64 9.70 14.70 -17.90
CA ASN A 64 10.18 13.75 -18.91
C ASN A 64 9.16 13.44 -20.02
N GLY A 65 8.10 14.23 -20.13
CA GLY A 65 7.12 14.16 -21.21
C GLY A 65 6.05 13.10 -21.05
N MET A 66 5.82 12.60 -19.85
CA MET A 66 4.71 11.70 -19.55
C MET A 66 3.43 12.51 -19.26
N THR A 67 2.29 12.00 -19.69
CA THR A 67 0.97 12.53 -19.33
C THR A 67 0.41 11.71 -18.18
N ILE A 68 0.09 12.38 -17.09
CA ILE A 68 -0.61 11.78 -15.94
C ILE A 68 -2.11 11.93 -16.19
N ILE A 69 -2.85 10.85 -16.02
CA ILE A 69 -4.31 10.80 -16.20
C ILE A 69 -4.94 10.44 -14.84
N THR A 70 -5.78 11.33 -14.35
CA THR A 70 -6.47 11.22 -13.05
C THR A 70 -7.97 11.08 -13.23
N GLU A 71 -8.72 10.95 -12.14
CA GLU A 71 -10.18 11.03 -12.16
C GLU A 71 -10.70 12.34 -12.77
N GLU A 72 -10.02 13.46 -12.49
CA GLU A 72 -10.37 14.78 -13.07
C GLU A 72 -10.21 14.80 -14.59
N ASP A 73 -9.33 13.96 -15.15
CA ASP A 73 -9.12 13.79 -16.58
C ASP A 73 -10.07 12.76 -17.21
N GLY A 74 -11.00 12.20 -16.41
CA GLY A 74 -11.99 11.23 -16.85
C GLY A 74 -11.60 9.76 -16.68
N LEU A 75 -10.61 9.46 -15.84
CA LEU A 75 -10.30 8.08 -15.46
C LEU A 75 -11.46 7.52 -14.60
N ASP A 76 -12.14 6.51 -15.12
CA ASP A 76 -13.31 5.90 -14.48
C ASP A 76 -12.87 4.88 -13.40
N ILE A 77 -12.58 5.40 -12.20
CA ILE A 77 -12.17 4.59 -11.05
C ILE A 77 -13.33 3.68 -10.58
N ASP A 78 -14.57 4.12 -10.71
CA ASP A 78 -15.72 3.33 -10.29
C ASP A 78 -15.91 2.09 -11.16
N ALA A 79 -15.60 2.16 -12.46
CA ALA A 79 -15.58 0.97 -13.32
C ALA A 79 -14.52 -0.06 -12.87
N PHE A 80 -13.35 0.40 -12.40
CA PHE A 80 -12.34 -0.49 -11.83
C PHE A 80 -12.82 -1.12 -10.52
N LYS A 81 -13.41 -0.35 -9.61
CA LYS A 81 -13.97 -0.84 -8.35
C LYS A 81 -15.06 -1.88 -8.58
N ALA A 82 -16.02 -1.60 -9.48
CA ALA A 82 -17.10 -2.53 -9.81
C ALA A 82 -16.56 -3.89 -10.27
N LYS A 83 -15.51 -3.92 -11.10
CA LYS A 83 -14.86 -5.16 -11.52
C LYS A 83 -14.15 -5.87 -10.39
N THR A 84 -13.54 -5.14 -9.47
CA THR A 84 -12.91 -5.72 -8.28
C THR A 84 -13.94 -6.36 -7.36
N ASP A 85 -15.09 -5.73 -7.16
CA ASP A 85 -16.16 -6.24 -6.29
C ASP A 85 -16.79 -7.52 -6.87
N GLU A 86 -16.98 -7.59 -8.19
CA GLU A 86 -17.40 -8.80 -8.88
C GLU A 86 -16.42 -9.96 -8.61
N LEU A 87 -15.11 -9.71 -8.73
CA LEU A 87 -14.06 -10.69 -8.49
C LEU A 87 -13.91 -11.08 -7.01
N LYS A 88 -14.10 -10.13 -6.09
CA LYS A 88 -14.10 -10.40 -4.64
C LYS A 88 -15.18 -11.41 -4.29
N SER A 89 -16.40 -11.18 -4.74
CA SER A 89 -17.54 -12.06 -4.48
C SER A 89 -17.30 -13.47 -5.04
N GLU A 90 -16.81 -13.57 -6.28
CA GLU A 90 -16.62 -14.86 -6.96
C GLU A 90 -15.46 -15.68 -6.36
N LYS A 91 -14.31 -15.05 -6.13
CA LYS A 91 -13.05 -15.78 -5.82
C LYS A 91 -12.71 -15.79 -4.34
N TYR A 92 -13.13 -14.77 -3.60
CA TYR A 92 -12.71 -14.55 -2.22
C TYR A 92 -13.85 -14.66 -1.20
N GLY A 93 -15.03 -15.14 -1.58
CA GLY A 93 -16.19 -15.28 -0.70
C GLY A 93 -15.91 -16.09 0.58
N LYS A 94 -14.96 -17.04 0.54
CA LYS A 94 -14.51 -17.76 1.75
C LYS A 94 -13.76 -16.88 2.78
N TYR A 95 -13.37 -15.70 2.38
CA TYR A 95 -12.68 -14.72 3.23
C TYR A 95 -13.57 -13.51 3.55
N GLN A 96 -14.89 -13.61 3.34
CA GLN A 96 -15.83 -12.50 3.51
C GLN A 96 -15.71 -11.83 4.88
N GLU A 97 -15.57 -12.60 5.95
CA GLU A 97 -15.38 -12.07 7.31
C GLU A 97 -14.18 -11.10 7.41
N TYR A 98 -13.09 -11.41 6.73
CA TYR A 98 -11.91 -10.54 6.72
C TYR A 98 -12.13 -9.29 5.86
N LEU A 99 -12.85 -9.43 4.75
CA LEU A 99 -13.20 -8.30 3.89
C LEU A 99 -14.14 -7.34 4.62
N ASP A 100 -15.17 -7.84 5.28
CA ASP A 100 -16.12 -7.04 6.07
C ASP A 100 -15.39 -6.25 7.18
N ARG A 101 -14.44 -6.88 7.87
CA ARG A 101 -13.64 -6.21 8.89
C ARG A 101 -12.71 -5.14 8.30
N LEU A 102 -12.20 -5.36 7.11
CA LEU A 102 -11.38 -4.37 6.41
C LEU A 102 -12.23 -3.16 6.00
N ASP A 103 -13.42 -3.41 5.42
CA ASP A 103 -14.34 -2.37 5.00
C ASP A 103 -14.82 -1.53 6.21
N GLU A 104 -15.13 -2.18 7.35
CA GLU A 104 -15.45 -1.49 8.61
C GLU A 104 -14.29 -0.60 9.09
N TYR A 105 -13.05 -1.10 9.00
CA TYR A 105 -11.86 -0.35 9.43
C TYR A 105 -11.59 0.86 8.51
N LEU A 106 -11.83 0.72 7.22
CA LEU A 106 -11.61 1.76 6.22
C LEU A 106 -12.79 2.75 6.10
N GLY A 107 -13.95 2.43 6.72
CA GLY A 107 -15.14 3.29 6.72
C GLY A 107 -15.95 3.24 5.42
N TYR A 108 -15.91 2.11 4.73
CA TYR A 108 -16.77 1.84 3.55
C TYR A 108 -18.14 1.29 3.94
#